data_1e5d7fd17445599c8b82854a36a9ce2f
#
_entry.id   1e5d7fd17445599c8b82854a36a9ce2f
#
_cell.length_a   1.000
_cell.length_b   1.000
_cell.length_c   1.000
_cell.angle_alpha   90.00
_cell.angle_beta   90.00
_cell.angle_gamma   90.00
#
_symmetry.space_group_name_H-M   'P 1'
#
loop_
_entity.id
_entity.type
_entity.pdbx_description
1 polymer ?
#
loop_
_entity_poly.entity_id
_entity_poly.type
_entity_poly.pdbx_seq_one_letter_code
_entity_poly.pdbx_strand_id
1 'polypeptide(L)'
;MENFERKTSPKNGIDTENWFIESYRRYKGHPIWILIALYKGNYHKFVMAVICFFIKHACVWVLPIITANIINDVTQKNPDTVRNIWISAALEIGLIALNIPMNYLYTSYKSLATRYAETGLRKALIRKLQQLSIAYHVETQSGRLQSKIMRDVEAVETLSTQMFLSILNIALNIGVALVVTASKSKIVFVFFLLTTPVAAITMVSFRSAMKKRNTEFRKEMEETSARVMEMVELVPVTRAHALEDEEVHKMSGQLFTVAEKGYKLDLVQALFGSVGWAVFQVFQVVCLAFTGYLALRGRIMAGDITLYQSYFATVVNQVSAIVTLLPTIAKGIESVNSIGEVLLSEDVEQNEGKKQLEDVTGTFDFEDVSFHYKNSDKPVLNHLNLHVKQGETIALVGESGAGKSTVLNLVIGFHLADGGKVLLDGNDMREIDLRTYRKHLAVVPQTSILFSGTIRENITYGNEHVSDEELGCVIKAANLTDLMESLPNGVDTMVGEHGGKLSGGQRQRIAIARALIRDPEVIVLDEATSALDSISEKLIQEALGNLTKGRTTFIVAHRLSTIRDADKIAVLADGHCVEYGTFEELMAQKGEFYRMKMIQS
;
A
#
# COMPACT_ATOMS: atom_id res chain seq x y z
N MET A 1 2.10 -21.95 -8.19
CA MET A 1 1.22 -21.14 -7.35
C MET A 1 0.36 -22.01 -6.42
N GLU A 2 -0.44 -22.92 -6.93
CA GLU A 2 -1.32 -23.79 -6.13
C GLU A 2 -0.66 -24.53 -4.95
N ASN A 3 0.56 -25.03 -5.11
CA ASN A 3 1.30 -25.72 -4.04
C ASN A 3 1.70 -24.78 -2.88
N PHE A 4 1.92 -23.49 -3.14
CA PHE A 4 2.25 -22.52 -2.11
C PHE A 4 0.98 -22.04 -1.42
N GLU A 5 -0.09 -21.78 -2.17
CA GLU A 5 -1.41 -21.43 -1.62
C GLU A 5 -1.95 -22.52 -0.71
N ARG A 6 -1.89 -23.80 -1.11
CA ARG A 6 -2.27 -24.94 -0.24
C ARG A 6 -1.45 -25.00 1.06
N LYS A 7 -0.16 -24.64 1.03
CA LYS A 7 0.71 -24.64 2.22
C LYS A 7 0.44 -23.43 3.13
N THR A 8 -0.01 -22.32 2.59
CA THR A 8 -0.28 -21.09 3.34
C THR A 8 -1.72 -20.97 3.77
N SER A 9 -2.69 -21.55 3.06
CA SER A 9 -4.13 -21.49 3.38
C SER A 9 -4.44 -22.04 4.78
N PRO A 10 -5.37 -21.41 5.51
CA PRO A 10 -5.81 -21.92 6.81
C PRO A 10 -6.55 -23.24 6.65
N LYS A 11 -6.34 -24.18 7.56
CA LYS A 11 -7.00 -25.51 7.52
C LYS A 11 -8.53 -25.48 7.62
N ASN A 12 -9.14 -24.33 7.97
CA ASN A 12 -10.55 -24.23 8.35
C ASN A 12 -11.43 -23.41 7.37
N GLY A 13 -11.03 -23.19 6.11
CA GLY A 13 -11.86 -22.49 5.12
C GLY A 13 -12.26 -21.06 5.54
N ILE A 14 -11.47 -20.40 6.39
CA ILE A 14 -11.73 -19.02 6.85
C ILE A 14 -11.56 -18.09 5.63
N ASP A 15 -12.60 -17.29 5.33
CA ASP A 15 -12.47 -16.15 4.43
C ASP A 15 -11.52 -15.13 5.07
N THR A 16 -10.27 -15.16 4.60
CA THR A 16 -9.17 -14.39 5.20
C THR A 16 -9.35 -12.89 5.07
N GLU A 17 -9.99 -12.44 3.99
CA GLU A 17 -10.15 -11.01 3.72
C GLU A 17 -11.17 -10.39 4.67
N ASN A 18 -12.34 -10.99 4.79
CA ASN A 18 -13.36 -10.55 5.73
C ASN A 18 -12.90 -10.70 7.18
N TRP A 19 -12.17 -11.78 7.51
CA TRP A 19 -11.61 -11.98 8.84
C TRP A 19 -10.60 -10.88 9.21
N PHE A 20 -9.76 -10.42 8.28
CA PHE A 20 -8.79 -9.37 8.56
C PHE A 20 -9.47 -8.04 8.81
N ILE A 21 -10.45 -7.66 7.99
CA ILE A 21 -11.25 -6.44 8.20
C ILE A 21 -11.98 -6.51 9.55
N GLU A 22 -12.60 -7.64 9.87
CA GLU A 22 -13.29 -7.84 11.15
C GLU A 22 -12.33 -7.77 12.34
N SER A 23 -11.13 -8.32 12.21
CA SER A 23 -10.09 -8.26 13.24
C SER A 23 -9.67 -6.83 13.55
N TYR A 24 -9.49 -5.98 12.52
CA TYR A 24 -9.22 -4.56 12.69
C TYR A 24 -10.40 -3.82 13.36
N ARG A 25 -11.63 -4.18 13.01
CA ARG A 25 -12.84 -3.60 13.62
C ARG A 25 -12.95 -4.00 15.10
N ARG A 26 -12.78 -5.29 15.39
CA ARG A 26 -12.96 -5.87 16.74
C ARG A 26 -11.92 -5.38 17.74
N TYR A 27 -10.67 -5.21 17.28
CA TYR A 27 -9.53 -4.86 18.14
C TYR A 27 -9.02 -3.44 17.86
N LYS A 28 -9.91 -2.53 17.41
CA LYS A 28 -9.57 -1.12 17.14
C LYS A 28 -8.87 -0.50 18.36
N GLY A 29 -7.69 0.12 18.14
CA GLY A 29 -6.90 0.71 19.23
C GLY A 29 -5.97 -0.27 19.98
N HIS A 30 -6.01 -1.57 19.67
CA HIS A 30 -5.18 -2.59 20.30
C HIS A 30 -4.31 -3.34 19.27
N PRO A 31 -3.22 -2.72 18.78
CA PRO A 31 -2.44 -3.25 17.65
C PRO A 31 -1.87 -4.65 17.91
N ILE A 32 -1.50 -4.98 19.14
CA ILE A 32 -0.99 -6.32 19.49
C ILE A 32 -2.07 -7.40 19.31
N TRP A 33 -3.32 -7.12 19.69
CA TRP A 33 -4.42 -8.06 19.51
C TRP A 33 -4.78 -8.21 18.03
N ILE A 34 -4.67 -7.13 17.24
CA ILE A 34 -4.81 -7.21 15.78
C ILE A 34 -3.77 -8.17 15.21
N LEU A 35 -2.48 -7.99 15.58
CA LEU A 35 -1.41 -8.87 15.12
C LEU A 35 -1.69 -10.34 15.45
N ILE A 36 -2.11 -10.65 16.67
CA ILE A 36 -2.45 -12.02 17.05
C ILE A 36 -3.58 -12.56 16.19
N ALA A 37 -4.62 -11.76 15.96
CA ALA A 37 -5.80 -12.16 15.19
C ALA A 37 -5.48 -12.44 13.71
N LEU A 38 -4.51 -11.74 13.10
CA LEU A 38 -4.07 -11.97 11.72
C LEU A 38 -3.55 -13.39 11.48
N TYR A 39 -3.08 -14.08 12.51
CA TYR A 39 -2.54 -15.45 12.40
C TYR A 39 -3.55 -16.56 12.72
N LYS A 40 -4.83 -16.23 12.86
CA LYS A 40 -5.87 -17.22 13.12
C LYS A 40 -5.86 -18.31 12.03
N GLY A 41 -5.95 -19.58 12.47
CA GLY A 41 -5.84 -20.75 11.60
C GLY A 41 -4.40 -21.23 11.34
N ASN A 42 -3.38 -20.41 11.64
CA ASN A 42 -1.96 -20.73 11.45
C ASN A 42 -1.14 -20.77 12.75
N TYR A 43 -1.78 -20.69 13.93
CA TYR A 43 -1.07 -20.74 15.21
C TYR A 43 -0.21 -22.00 15.39
N HIS A 44 -0.65 -23.14 14.85
CA HIS A 44 0.12 -24.38 14.89
C HIS A 44 1.51 -24.24 14.24
N LYS A 45 1.65 -23.40 13.20
CA LYS A 45 2.94 -23.14 12.54
C LYS A 45 3.88 -22.37 13.47
N PHE A 46 3.35 -21.40 14.24
CA PHE A 46 4.15 -20.73 15.28
C PHE A 46 4.57 -21.69 16.41
N VAL A 47 3.67 -22.56 16.87
CA VAL A 47 3.99 -23.54 17.90
C VAL A 47 5.12 -24.46 17.40
N MET A 48 5.05 -24.94 16.16
CA MET A 48 6.12 -25.75 15.57
C MET A 48 7.43 -24.96 15.42
N ALA A 49 7.34 -23.68 15.02
CA ALA A 49 8.51 -22.80 14.97
C ALA A 49 9.15 -22.62 16.36
N VAL A 50 8.35 -22.45 17.41
CA VAL A 50 8.84 -22.33 18.79
C VAL A 50 9.51 -23.64 19.26
N ILE A 51 8.92 -24.80 18.97
CA ILE A 51 9.55 -26.11 19.29
C ILE A 51 10.90 -26.25 18.58
N CYS A 52 10.95 -25.98 17.28
CA CYS A 52 12.21 -26.02 16.53
C CYS A 52 13.23 -24.98 17.06
N PHE A 53 12.75 -23.82 17.52
CA PHE A 53 13.58 -22.79 18.14
C PHE A 53 14.27 -23.30 19.40
N PHE A 54 13.56 -23.96 20.31
CA PHE A 54 14.14 -24.55 21.52
C PHE A 54 15.23 -25.56 21.18
N ILE A 55 14.97 -26.47 20.27
CA ILE A 55 15.92 -27.50 19.89
C ILE A 55 17.18 -26.89 19.25
N LYS A 56 17.00 -25.95 18.32
CA LYS A 56 18.14 -25.30 17.65
C LYS A 56 19.02 -24.47 18.60
N HIS A 57 18.45 -23.88 19.66
CA HIS A 57 19.20 -23.07 20.62
C HIS A 57 19.83 -23.89 21.76
N ALA A 58 19.52 -25.19 21.86
CA ALA A 58 20.06 -26.04 22.90
C ALA A 58 21.60 -26.03 22.93
N CYS A 59 22.27 -26.05 21.77
CA CYS A 59 23.73 -25.97 21.69
C CYS A 59 24.26 -24.65 22.30
N VAL A 60 23.61 -23.51 22.04
CA VAL A 60 24.03 -22.20 22.58
C VAL A 60 23.89 -22.14 24.11
N TRP A 61 22.85 -22.78 24.66
CA TRP A 61 22.61 -22.78 26.11
C TRP A 61 23.46 -23.79 26.84
N VAL A 62 23.79 -24.93 26.22
CA VAL A 62 24.53 -26.02 26.85
C VAL A 62 26.05 -25.80 26.76
N LEU A 63 26.57 -25.16 25.71
CA LEU A 63 28.01 -24.93 25.53
C LEU A 63 28.74 -24.30 26.75
N PRO A 64 28.21 -23.24 27.41
CA PRO A 64 28.88 -22.71 28.61
C PRO A 64 28.96 -23.72 29.75
N ILE A 65 27.94 -24.60 29.87
CA ILE A 65 27.93 -25.65 30.92
C ILE A 65 29.00 -26.69 30.62
N ILE A 66 29.07 -27.17 29.37
CA ILE A 66 30.06 -28.16 28.91
C ILE A 66 31.47 -27.60 29.10
N THR A 67 31.73 -26.36 28.69
CA THR A 67 33.01 -25.69 28.85
C THR A 67 33.43 -25.63 30.33
N ALA A 68 32.51 -25.24 31.20
CA ALA A 68 32.79 -25.20 32.65
C ALA A 68 33.08 -26.59 33.21
N ASN A 69 32.33 -27.62 32.85
CA ASN A 69 32.53 -28.99 33.33
C ASN A 69 33.89 -29.54 32.87
N ILE A 70 34.27 -29.35 31.60
CA ILE A 70 35.58 -29.76 31.09
C ILE A 70 36.72 -29.12 31.90
N ILE A 71 36.64 -27.80 32.14
CA ILE A 71 37.67 -27.08 32.94
C ILE A 71 37.69 -27.60 34.37
N ASN A 72 36.55 -27.88 34.98
CA ASN A 72 36.46 -28.40 36.33
C ASN A 72 37.08 -29.80 36.43
N ASP A 73 36.78 -30.68 35.48
CA ASP A 73 37.33 -32.06 35.42
C ASP A 73 38.86 -32.02 35.25
N VAL A 74 39.36 -31.17 34.36
CA VAL A 74 40.82 -30.98 34.17
C VAL A 74 41.50 -30.44 35.44
N THR A 75 40.86 -29.48 36.13
CA THR A 75 41.42 -28.83 37.29
C THR A 75 41.45 -29.78 38.51
N GLN A 76 40.43 -30.63 38.64
CA GLN A 76 40.29 -31.63 39.71
C GLN A 76 41.09 -32.92 39.47
N LYS A 77 41.65 -33.09 38.25
CA LYS A 77 42.42 -34.28 37.84
C LYS A 77 41.63 -35.61 38.06
N ASN A 78 40.36 -35.61 37.70
CA ASN A 78 39.49 -36.79 37.81
C ASN A 78 40.02 -37.94 36.94
N PRO A 79 39.96 -39.21 37.37
CA PRO A 79 40.41 -40.35 36.58
C PRO A 79 39.71 -40.48 35.24
N ASP A 80 38.44 -40.11 35.17
CA ASP A 80 37.60 -40.20 33.99
C ASP A 80 37.61 -38.93 33.09
N THR A 81 38.48 -37.94 33.37
CA THR A 81 38.53 -36.64 32.69
C THR A 81 38.56 -36.78 31.15
N VAL A 82 39.43 -37.65 30.62
CA VAL A 82 39.59 -37.84 29.18
C VAL A 82 38.29 -38.36 28.55
N ARG A 83 37.65 -39.34 29.19
CA ARG A 83 36.37 -39.90 28.72
C ARG A 83 35.25 -38.81 28.73
N ASN A 84 35.18 -38.04 29.83
CA ASN A 84 34.18 -37.01 29.99
C ASN A 84 34.35 -35.87 28.95
N ILE A 85 35.61 -35.50 28.61
CA ILE A 85 35.90 -34.50 27.57
C ILE A 85 35.34 -35.00 26.21
N TRP A 86 35.64 -36.25 25.82
CA TRP A 86 35.18 -36.80 24.55
C TRP A 86 33.65 -36.95 24.48
N ILE A 87 33.01 -37.36 25.58
CA ILE A 87 31.54 -37.45 25.66
C ILE A 87 30.94 -36.05 25.54
N SER A 88 31.47 -35.07 26.27
CA SER A 88 30.99 -33.68 26.23
C SER A 88 31.17 -33.05 24.85
N ALA A 89 32.31 -33.25 24.22
CA ALA A 89 32.58 -32.80 22.86
C ALA A 89 31.65 -33.44 21.82
N ALA A 90 31.46 -34.76 21.92
CA ALA A 90 30.55 -35.49 21.01
C ALA A 90 29.10 -35.01 21.18
N LEU A 91 28.65 -34.76 22.41
CA LEU A 91 27.30 -34.20 22.69
C LEU A 91 27.13 -32.84 22.07
N GLU A 92 28.11 -31.93 22.26
CA GLU A 92 28.03 -30.58 21.69
C GLU A 92 28.07 -30.56 20.16
N ILE A 93 28.94 -31.39 19.56
CA ILE A 93 28.99 -31.56 18.10
C ILE A 93 27.63 -32.07 17.59
N GLY A 94 27.02 -33.04 18.31
CA GLY A 94 25.69 -33.54 17.98
C GLY A 94 24.59 -32.45 18.05
N LEU A 95 24.62 -31.61 19.07
CA LEU A 95 23.69 -30.50 19.21
C LEU A 95 23.89 -29.43 18.11
N ILE A 96 25.14 -29.15 17.74
CA ILE A 96 25.46 -28.24 16.63
C ILE A 96 24.99 -28.82 15.31
N ALA A 97 25.21 -30.12 15.07
CA ALA A 97 24.71 -30.80 13.86
C ALA A 97 23.17 -30.77 13.79
N LEU A 98 22.49 -30.92 14.92
CA LEU A 98 21.03 -30.85 15.02
C LEU A 98 20.50 -29.44 14.79
N ASN A 99 21.29 -28.40 15.10
CA ASN A 99 20.91 -27.00 14.87
C ASN A 99 20.56 -26.75 13.40
N ILE A 100 21.29 -27.34 12.44
CA ILE A 100 21.13 -27.10 11.00
C ILE A 100 19.71 -27.45 10.52
N PRO A 101 19.22 -28.70 10.65
CA PRO A 101 17.87 -29.05 10.22
C PRO A 101 16.78 -28.33 11.02
N MET A 102 17.01 -28.11 12.32
CA MET A 102 16.05 -27.40 13.17
C MET A 102 15.92 -25.93 12.80
N ASN A 103 17.03 -25.27 12.42
CA ASN A 103 16.99 -23.90 11.92
C ASN A 103 16.25 -23.79 10.58
N TYR A 104 16.43 -24.77 9.69
CA TYR A 104 15.68 -24.84 8.44
C TYR A 104 14.17 -24.98 8.68
N LEU A 105 13.77 -25.92 9.54
CA LEU A 105 12.36 -26.14 9.90
C LEU A 105 11.77 -24.91 10.61
N TYR A 106 12.49 -24.32 11.56
CA TYR A 106 12.12 -23.08 12.24
C TYR A 106 11.82 -21.96 11.24
N THR A 107 12.76 -21.73 10.31
CA THR A 107 12.62 -20.68 9.29
C THR A 107 11.46 -20.97 8.34
N SER A 108 11.28 -22.23 7.93
CA SER A 108 10.18 -22.66 7.07
C SER A 108 8.82 -22.40 7.70
N TYR A 109 8.57 -22.88 8.92
CA TYR A 109 7.29 -22.69 9.61
C TYR A 109 7.00 -21.21 9.89
N LYS A 110 8.02 -20.45 10.34
CA LYS A 110 7.94 -19.03 10.55
C LYS A 110 7.55 -18.31 9.27
N SER A 111 8.29 -18.53 8.17
CA SER A 111 8.08 -17.87 6.88
C SER A 111 6.69 -18.18 6.32
N LEU A 112 6.24 -19.43 6.38
CA LEU A 112 4.90 -19.80 5.92
C LEU A 112 3.79 -19.04 6.69
N ALA A 113 3.95 -18.85 8.00
CA ALA A 113 2.97 -18.12 8.79
C ALA A 113 2.99 -16.61 8.47
N THR A 114 4.17 -15.99 8.38
CA THR A 114 4.29 -14.55 8.11
C THR A 114 3.85 -14.18 6.71
N ARG A 115 4.22 -14.95 5.68
CA ARG A 115 3.78 -14.74 4.29
C ARG A 115 2.28 -14.92 4.11
N TYR A 116 1.66 -15.82 4.86
CA TYR A 116 0.20 -15.92 4.88
C TYR A 116 -0.46 -14.62 5.36
N ALA A 117 -0.03 -14.08 6.50
CA ALA A 117 -0.59 -12.84 7.04
C ALA A 117 -0.33 -11.64 6.11
N GLU A 118 0.89 -11.55 5.55
CA GLU A 118 1.28 -10.51 4.59
C GLU A 118 0.39 -10.53 3.34
N THR A 119 0.27 -11.70 2.71
CA THR A 119 -0.53 -11.85 1.48
C THR A 119 -2.01 -11.58 1.75
N GLY A 120 -2.54 -12.11 2.86
CA GLY A 120 -3.93 -11.91 3.25
C GLY A 120 -4.25 -10.44 3.53
N LEU A 121 -3.33 -9.72 4.19
CA LEU A 121 -3.49 -8.30 4.49
C LEU A 121 -3.45 -7.45 3.22
N ARG A 122 -2.55 -7.77 2.26
CA ARG A 122 -2.52 -7.11 0.95
C ARG A 122 -3.81 -7.37 0.17
N LYS A 123 -4.31 -8.62 0.14
CA LYS A 123 -5.58 -8.95 -0.51
C LYS A 123 -6.75 -8.17 0.11
N ALA A 124 -6.84 -8.11 1.44
CA ALA A 124 -7.87 -7.35 2.14
C ALA A 124 -7.81 -5.85 1.81
N LEU A 125 -6.60 -5.26 1.77
CA LEU A 125 -6.41 -3.86 1.36
C LEU A 125 -6.83 -3.62 -0.08
N ILE A 126 -6.39 -4.46 -1.03
CA ILE A 126 -6.75 -4.33 -2.45
C ILE A 126 -8.26 -4.41 -2.62
N ARG A 127 -8.92 -5.39 -1.96
CA ARG A 127 -10.38 -5.51 -1.99
C ARG A 127 -11.07 -4.27 -1.43
N LYS A 128 -10.61 -3.80 -0.27
CA LYS A 128 -11.18 -2.60 0.35
C LYS A 128 -11.01 -1.37 -0.53
N LEU A 129 -9.84 -1.19 -1.16
CA LEU A 129 -9.60 -0.08 -2.09
C LEU A 129 -10.57 -0.09 -3.27
N GLN A 130 -10.94 -1.26 -3.80
CA GLN A 130 -11.94 -1.36 -4.88
C GLN A 130 -13.37 -1.06 -4.40
N GLN A 131 -13.62 -1.07 -3.10
CA GLN A 131 -14.93 -0.75 -2.51
C GLN A 131 -15.05 0.71 -2.06
N LEU A 132 -13.92 1.41 -1.89
CA LEU A 132 -13.90 2.80 -1.46
C LEU A 132 -14.48 3.71 -2.55
N SER A 133 -15.13 4.79 -2.14
CA SER A 133 -15.69 5.79 -3.05
C SER A 133 -14.63 6.44 -3.93
N ILE A 134 -15.02 6.95 -5.08
CA ILE A 134 -14.12 7.73 -5.95
C ILE A 134 -13.64 9.00 -5.25
N ALA A 135 -14.48 9.61 -4.40
CA ALA A 135 -14.10 10.76 -3.60
C ALA A 135 -12.87 10.46 -2.71
N TYR A 136 -12.86 9.29 -2.05
CA TYR A 136 -11.70 8.85 -1.26
C TYR A 136 -10.42 8.73 -2.10
N HIS A 137 -10.53 8.20 -3.32
CA HIS A 137 -9.39 8.06 -4.23
C HIS A 137 -8.85 9.40 -4.74
N VAL A 138 -9.72 10.37 -4.97
CA VAL A 138 -9.33 11.73 -5.37
C VAL A 138 -8.65 12.48 -4.22
N GLU A 139 -9.18 12.35 -2.99
CA GLU A 139 -8.61 12.99 -1.80
C GLU A 139 -7.27 12.37 -1.38
N THR A 140 -7.13 11.06 -1.59
CA THR A 140 -5.93 10.32 -1.17
C THR A 140 -4.99 10.10 -2.35
N GLN A 141 -3.80 10.69 -2.31
CA GLN A 141 -2.79 10.54 -3.36
C GLN A 141 -2.45 9.05 -3.58
N SER A 142 -2.37 8.63 -4.85
CA SER A 142 -2.08 7.24 -5.26
C SER A 142 -0.79 6.68 -4.64
N GLY A 143 0.26 7.51 -4.53
CA GLY A 143 1.52 7.14 -3.89
C GLY A 143 1.37 6.81 -2.39
N ARG A 144 0.45 7.48 -1.69
CA ARG A 144 0.15 7.17 -0.29
C ARG A 144 -0.54 5.80 -0.15
N LEU A 145 -1.48 5.49 -1.02
CA LEU A 145 -2.15 4.19 -1.06
C LEU A 145 -1.18 3.06 -1.41
N GLN A 146 -0.32 3.26 -2.40
CA GLN A 146 0.74 2.32 -2.74
C GLN A 146 1.67 2.06 -1.56
N SER A 147 2.07 3.12 -0.84
CA SER A 147 2.90 3.00 0.37
C SER A 147 2.24 2.14 1.45
N LYS A 148 0.92 2.29 1.67
CA LYS A 148 0.17 1.49 2.64
C LYS A 148 0.16 0.00 2.27
N ILE A 149 -0.05 -0.34 0.99
CA ILE A 149 -0.08 -1.74 0.52
C ILE A 149 1.31 -2.38 0.58
N MET A 150 2.35 -1.65 0.23
CA MET A 150 3.70 -2.23 0.09
C MET A 150 4.49 -2.09 1.39
N ARG A 151 4.75 -0.87 1.85
CA ARG A 151 5.66 -0.59 2.98
C ARG A 151 5.03 -0.79 4.36
N ASP A 152 3.74 -0.41 4.53
CA ASP A 152 3.11 -0.57 5.84
C ASP A 152 2.83 -2.04 6.12
N VAL A 153 2.44 -2.83 5.13
CA VAL A 153 2.25 -4.28 5.30
C VAL A 153 3.58 -4.97 5.62
N GLU A 154 4.70 -4.59 4.98
CA GLU A 154 6.04 -5.08 5.32
C GLU A 154 6.45 -4.71 6.75
N ALA A 155 6.14 -3.49 7.20
CA ALA A 155 6.40 -3.07 8.57
C ALA A 155 5.56 -3.86 9.58
N VAL A 156 4.32 -4.22 9.27
CA VAL A 156 3.47 -5.11 10.09
C VAL A 156 4.02 -6.53 10.14
N GLU A 157 4.53 -7.06 9.02
CA GLU A 157 5.22 -8.37 8.99
C GLU A 157 6.45 -8.35 9.90
N THR A 158 7.28 -7.31 9.77
CA THR A 158 8.48 -7.12 10.60
C THR A 158 8.11 -7.01 12.08
N LEU A 159 7.10 -6.21 12.41
CA LEU A 159 6.59 -6.10 13.78
C LEU A 159 6.15 -7.45 14.33
N SER A 160 5.38 -8.22 13.55
CA SER A 160 4.90 -9.54 13.96
C SER A 160 6.06 -10.47 14.26
N THR A 161 7.08 -10.51 13.39
CA THR A 161 8.27 -11.32 13.59
C THR A 161 9.03 -10.89 14.84
N GLN A 162 9.21 -9.59 15.07
CA GLN A 162 9.92 -9.07 16.24
C GLN A 162 9.15 -9.35 17.54
N MET A 163 7.84 -9.15 17.54
CA MET A 163 7.01 -9.39 18.73
C MET A 163 6.98 -10.86 19.14
N PHE A 164 6.74 -11.77 18.19
CA PHE A 164 6.54 -13.18 18.54
C PHE A 164 7.83 -13.96 18.73
N LEU A 165 8.90 -13.64 18.01
CA LEU A 165 10.11 -14.46 17.98
C LEU A 165 11.30 -13.77 18.66
N SER A 166 11.54 -12.48 18.42
CA SER A 166 12.68 -11.80 19.04
C SER A 166 12.45 -11.59 20.53
N ILE A 167 11.25 -11.22 20.96
CA ILE A 167 10.93 -11.10 22.39
C ILE A 167 11.02 -12.46 23.08
N LEU A 168 10.50 -13.53 22.43
CA LEU A 168 10.64 -14.89 22.96
C LEU A 168 12.10 -15.30 23.08
N ASN A 169 12.91 -15.04 22.05
CA ASN A 169 14.35 -15.31 22.08
C ASN A 169 15.04 -14.61 23.23
N ILE A 170 14.76 -13.32 23.42
CA ILE A 170 15.30 -12.52 24.51
C ILE A 170 14.90 -13.10 25.87
N ALA A 171 13.61 -13.36 26.06
CA ALA A 171 13.08 -13.89 27.32
C ALA A 171 13.69 -15.25 27.68
N LEU A 172 13.82 -16.13 26.69
CA LEU A 172 14.40 -17.47 26.90
C LEU A 172 15.90 -17.42 27.20
N ASN A 173 16.67 -16.63 26.46
CA ASN A 173 18.11 -16.51 26.73
C ASN A 173 18.39 -15.92 28.12
N ILE A 174 17.66 -14.87 28.51
CA ILE A 174 17.75 -14.31 29.86
C ILE A 174 17.28 -15.34 30.90
N GLY A 175 16.15 -16.00 30.65
CA GLY A 175 15.59 -17.01 31.56
C GLY A 175 16.54 -18.17 31.83
N VAL A 176 17.11 -18.77 30.78
CA VAL A 176 18.08 -19.88 30.89
C VAL A 176 19.34 -19.41 31.65
N ALA A 177 19.89 -18.25 31.28
CA ALA A 177 21.08 -17.72 31.96
C ALA A 177 20.82 -17.49 33.45
N LEU A 178 19.68 -16.93 33.83
CA LEU A 178 19.33 -16.66 35.24
C LEU A 178 19.03 -17.98 35.99
N VAL A 179 18.29 -18.91 35.40
CA VAL A 179 17.96 -20.20 36.05
C VAL A 179 19.21 -21.02 36.31
N VAL A 180 20.09 -21.15 35.30
CA VAL A 180 21.34 -21.92 35.48
C VAL A 180 22.26 -21.23 36.52
N THR A 181 22.36 -19.89 36.45
CA THR A 181 23.17 -19.16 37.47
C THR A 181 22.61 -19.33 38.88
N ALA A 182 21.29 -19.24 39.06
CA ALA A 182 20.63 -19.42 40.35
C ALA A 182 20.78 -20.84 40.92
N SER A 183 20.72 -21.86 40.02
CA SER A 183 20.89 -23.26 40.44
C SER A 183 22.29 -23.59 40.89
N LYS A 184 23.31 -22.95 40.28
CA LYS A 184 24.73 -23.19 40.66
C LYS A 184 25.21 -22.28 41.78
N SER A 185 24.85 -20.98 41.80
CA SER A 185 25.26 -20.06 42.87
C SER A 185 24.25 -18.91 43.07
N LYS A 186 23.59 -18.91 44.23
CA LYS A 186 22.66 -17.81 44.61
C LYS A 186 23.40 -16.46 44.74
N ILE A 187 24.67 -16.47 45.10
CA ILE A 187 25.46 -15.24 45.27
C ILE A 187 25.72 -14.58 43.91
N VAL A 188 26.09 -15.35 42.89
CA VAL A 188 26.31 -14.84 41.54
C VAL A 188 24.98 -14.44 40.87
N PHE A 189 23.90 -15.14 41.17
CA PHE A 189 22.57 -14.76 40.73
C PHE A 189 22.17 -13.36 41.25
N VAL A 190 22.35 -13.10 42.53
CA VAL A 190 22.09 -11.75 43.10
C VAL A 190 22.99 -10.69 42.47
N PHE A 191 24.24 -11.00 42.16
CA PHE A 191 25.13 -10.10 41.44
C PHE A 191 24.56 -9.77 40.05
N PHE A 192 24.07 -10.75 39.28
CA PHE A 192 23.44 -10.50 37.98
C PHE A 192 22.20 -9.64 38.12
N LEU A 193 21.36 -9.91 39.13
CA LEU A 193 20.13 -9.15 39.39
C LEU A 193 20.38 -7.67 39.69
N LEU A 194 21.52 -7.36 40.37
CA LEU A 194 21.89 -5.99 40.69
C LEU A 194 22.59 -5.26 39.55
N THR A 195 23.45 -5.93 38.79
CA THR A 195 24.28 -5.31 37.76
C THR A 195 23.53 -5.12 36.44
N THR A 196 22.64 -6.04 36.06
CA THR A 196 21.88 -5.96 34.80
C THR A 196 21.00 -4.71 34.70
N PRO A 197 20.18 -4.32 35.70
CA PRO A 197 19.43 -3.07 35.66
C PRO A 197 20.29 -1.81 35.52
N VAL A 198 21.47 -1.77 36.18
CA VAL A 198 22.38 -0.63 36.07
C VAL A 198 22.90 -0.47 34.65
N ALA A 199 23.28 -1.58 34.00
CA ALA A 199 23.67 -1.57 32.58
C ALA A 199 22.51 -1.12 31.68
N ALA A 200 21.30 -1.58 31.95
CA ALA A 200 20.11 -1.20 31.21
C ALA A 200 19.79 0.31 31.34
N ILE A 201 19.84 0.86 32.54
CA ILE A 201 19.62 2.29 32.82
C ILE A 201 20.61 3.15 32.03
N THR A 202 21.90 2.76 32.04
CA THR A 202 22.93 3.49 31.29
C THR A 202 22.62 3.55 29.79
N MET A 203 22.17 2.44 29.20
CA MET A 203 21.76 2.41 27.80
C MET A 203 20.51 3.26 27.49
N VAL A 204 19.53 3.24 28.39
CA VAL A 204 18.28 4.03 28.20
C VAL A 204 18.53 5.53 28.30
N SER A 205 19.49 5.98 29.11
CA SER A 205 19.81 7.39 29.31
C SER A 205 20.21 8.12 28.02
N PHE A 206 20.83 7.44 27.06
CA PHE A 206 21.20 8.01 25.76
C PHE A 206 20.07 8.03 24.72
N ARG A 207 18.96 7.37 25.00
CA ARG A 207 17.84 7.19 24.04
C ARG A 207 17.26 8.54 23.59
N SER A 208 17.12 9.50 24.50
CA SER A 208 16.52 10.81 24.19
C SER A 208 17.33 11.58 23.15
N ALA A 209 18.66 11.67 23.35
CA ALA A 209 19.55 12.35 22.41
C ALA A 209 19.55 11.70 21.03
N MET A 210 19.62 10.36 20.99
CA MET A 210 19.59 9.60 19.75
C MET A 210 18.25 9.76 19.02
N LYS A 211 17.11 9.71 19.73
CA LYS A 211 15.78 9.92 19.17
C LYS A 211 15.66 11.30 18.52
N LYS A 212 16.11 12.37 19.21
CA LYS A 212 16.08 13.73 18.69
C LYS A 212 16.84 13.86 17.37
N ARG A 213 18.09 13.40 17.32
CA ARG A 213 18.92 13.48 16.11
C ARG A 213 18.39 12.62 14.96
N ASN A 214 17.88 11.44 15.26
CA ASN A 214 17.26 10.58 14.26
C ASN A 214 15.99 11.24 13.65
N THR A 215 15.17 11.89 14.48
CA THR A 215 13.99 12.62 13.99
C THR A 215 14.37 13.81 13.10
N GLU A 216 15.39 14.59 13.52
CA GLU A 216 15.92 15.71 12.73
C GLU A 216 16.44 15.26 11.36
N PHE A 217 17.23 14.16 11.32
CA PHE A 217 17.77 13.59 10.09
C PHE A 217 16.65 13.03 9.18
N ARG A 218 15.69 12.29 9.75
CA ARG A 218 14.57 11.75 8.98
C ARG A 218 13.71 12.84 8.34
N LYS A 219 13.40 13.89 9.10
CA LYS A 219 12.63 15.02 8.57
C LYS A 219 13.33 15.66 7.37
N GLU A 220 14.63 15.93 7.50
CA GLU A 220 15.44 16.50 6.41
C GLU A 220 15.49 15.58 5.18
N MET A 221 15.62 14.27 5.41
CA MET A 221 15.62 13.27 4.33
C MET A 221 14.25 13.22 3.62
N GLU A 222 13.14 13.31 4.35
CA GLU A 222 11.79 13.35 3.77
C GLU A 222 11.58 14.61 2.92
N GLU A 223 12.00 15.79 3.42
CA GLU A 223 11.95 17.05 2.66
C GLU A 223 12.83 17.00 1.42
N THR A 224 14.02 16.40 1.52
CA THR A 224 14.94 16.23 0.39
C THR A 224 14.37 15.28 -0.64
N SER A 225 13.74 14.16 -0.21
CA SER A 225 13.10 13.22 -1.13
C SER A 225 11.97 13.87 -1.93
N ALA A 226 11.17 14.73 -1.30
CA ALA A 226 10.13 15.48 -1.99
C ALA A 226 10.72 16.43 -3.05
N ARG A 227 11.81 17.15 -2.72
CA ARG A 227 12.48 18.06 -3.66
C ARG A 227 13.16 17.31 -4.82
N VAL A 228 13.74 16.13 -4.57
CA VAL A 228 14.30 15.27 -5.64
C VAL A 228 13.19 14.85 -6.60
N MET A 229 12.02 14.46 -6.09
CA MET A 229 10.90 14.09 -6.94
C MET A 229 10.44 15.28 -7.81
N GLU A 230 10.28 16.46 -7.22
CA GLU A 230 9.96 17.70 -7.94
C GLU A 230 11.02 18.03 -9.01
N MET A 231 12.31 17.94 -8.68
CA MET A 231 13.40 18.17 -9.63
C MET A 231 13.34 17.20 -10.81
N VAL A 232 13.05 15.90 -10.56
CA VAL A 232 12.95 14.90 -11.64
C VAL A 232 11.76 15.20 -12.55
N GLU A 233 10.62 15.61 -12.01
CA GLU A 233 9.44 16.01 -12.81
C GLU A 233 9.72 17.26 -13.64
N LEU A 234 10.50 18.21 -13.12
CA LEU A 234 10.82 19.47 -13.77
C LEU A 234 12.01 19.41 -14.73
N VAL A 235 12.70 18.26 -14.88
CA VAL A 235 13.85 18.12 -15.81
C VAL A 235 13.57 18.65 -17.22
N PRO A 236 12.40 18.39 -17.87
CA PRO A 236 12.12 18.96 -19.19
C PRO A 236 12.07 20.49 -19.18
N VAL A 237 11.52 21.09 -18.11
CA VAL A 237 11.42 22.56 -17.96
C VAL A 237 12.81 23.15 -17.69
N THR A 238 13.57 22.55 -16.79
CA THR A 238 14.94 22.97 -16.46
C THR A 238 15.83 23.00 -17.69
N ARG A 239 15.77 21.95 -18.50
CA ARG A 239 16.53 21.86 -19.77
C ARG A 239 16.06 22.85 -20.82
N ALA A 240 14.73 23.07 -20.92
CA ALA A 240 14.20 24.05 -21.87
C ALA A 240 14.66 25.47 -21.58
N HIS A 241 15.05 25.77 -20.34
CA HIS A 241 15.49 27.09 -19.89
C HIS A 241 17.01 27.15 -19.60
N ALA A 242 17.77 26.06 -19.84
CA ALA A 242 19.21 25.94 -19.57
C ALA A 242 19.58 26.27 -18.11
N LEU A 243 18.78 25.77 -17.14
CA LEU A 243 18.95 26.00 -15.69
C LEU A 243 19.49 24.76 -14.95
N GLU A 244 20.12 23.82 -15.66
CA GLU A 244 20.61 22.55 -15.09
C GLU A 244 21.59 22.77 -13.94
N ASP A 245 22.56 23.66 -14.14
CA ASP A 245 23.61 23.95 -13.16
C ASP A 245 23.05 24.63 -11.91
N GLU A 246 22.04 25.50 -12.08
CA GLU A 246 21.36 26.18 -10.96
C GLU A 246 20.59 25.20 -10.09
N GLU A 247 19.83 24.29 -10.71
CA GLU A 247 19.09 23.24 -9.98
C GLU A 247 20.03 22.24 -9.30
N VAL A 248 21.14 21.86 -9.93
CA VAL A 248 22.19 21.04 -9.31
C VAL A 248 22.80 21.75 -8.10
N HIS A 249 23.10 23.05 -8.22
CA HIS A 249 23.66 23.84 -7.12
C HIS A 249 22.69 23.93 -5.93
N LYS A 250 21.42 24.20 -6.20
CA LYS A 250 20.35 24.26 -5.20
C LYS A 250 20.15 22.90 -4.50
N MET A 251 20.14 21.80 -5.25
CA MET A 251 20.03 20.45 -4.71
C MET A 251 21.27 20.06 -3.90
N SER A 252 22.46 20.45 -4.35
CA SER A 252 23.72 20.22 -3.61
C SER A 252 23.68 20.84 -2.23
N GLY A 253 23.18 22.08 -2.08
CA GLY A 253 22.99 22.73 -0.78
C GLY A 253 22.08 21.92 0.16
N GLN A 254 20.98 21.38 -0.37
CA GLN A 254 20.06 20.53 0.39
C GLN A 254 20.73 19.20 0.83
N LEU A 255 21.46 18.56 -0.09
CA LEU A 255 22.19 17.33 0.19
C LEU A 255 23.28 17.53 1.26
N PHE A 256 23.99 18.68 1.26
CA PHE A 256 24.93 19.01 2.32
C PHE A 256 24.24 19.17 3.69
N THR A 257 23.03 19.73 3.73
CA THR A 257 22.25 19.82 4.97
C THR A 257 21.88 18.44 5.51
N VAL A 258 21.44 17.52 4.63
CA VAL A 258 21.18 16.12 4.99
C VAL A 258 22.47 15.45 5.50
N ALA A 259 23.60 15.62 4.80
CA ALA A 259 24.89 15.06 5.19
C ALA A 259 25.34 15.58 6.57
N GLU A 260 25.17 16.87 6.85
CA GLU A 260 25.49 17.45 8.16
C GLU A 260 24.61 16.85 9.29
N LYS A 261 23.30 16.70 9.04
CA LYS A 261 22.38 16.07 10.01
C LYS A 261 22.73 14.60 10.22
N GLY A 262 23.06 13.87 9.12
CA GLY A 262 23.51 12.49 9.16
C GLY A 262 24.81 12.35 9.97
N TYR A 263 25.81 13.16 9.69
CA TYR A 263 27.05 13.19 10.44
C TYR A 263 26.83 13.41 11.96
N LYS A 264 25.99 14.37 12.33
CA LYS A 264 25.64 14.61 13.75
C LYS A 264 24.93 13.41 14.38
N LEU A 265 24.10 12.69 13.63
CA LEU A 265 23.47 11.45 14.09
C LEU A 265 24.52 10.35 14.28
N ASP A 266 25.41 10.16 13.29
CA ASP A 266 26.47 9.14 13.35
C ASP A 266 27.40 9.34 14.54
N LEU A 267 27.78 10.58 14.85
CA LEU A 267 28.58 10.88 16.03
C LEU A 267 27.88 10.50 17.35
N VAL A 268 26.59 10.78 17.47
CA VAL A 268 25.81 10.39 18.64
C VAL A 268 25.68 8.87 18.72
N GLN A 269 25.47 8.19 17.59
CA GLN A 269 25.42 6.73 17.53
C GLN A 269 26.76 6.10 17.90
N ALA A 270 27.88 6.64 17.38
CA ALA A 270 29.22 6.17 17.69
C ALA A 270 29.54 6.35 19.20
N LEU A 271 29.21 7.51 19.76
CA LEU A 271 29.42 7.77 21.20
C LEU A 271 28.56 6.81 22.04
N PHE A 272 27.28 6.64 21.69
CA PHE A 272 26.40 5.70 22.38
C PHE A 272 26.92 4.26 22.31
N GLY A 273 27.35 3.81 21.12
CA GLY A 273 27.91 2.48 20.91
C GLY A 273 29.20 2.28 21.75
N SER A 274 30.10 3.26 21.73
CA SER A 274 31.35 3.20 22.45
C SER A 274 31.16 3.20 23.98
N VAL A 275 30.31 4.08 24.51
CA VAL A 275 29.98 4.12 25.94
C VAL A 275 29.26 2.83 26.35
N GLY A 276 28.31 2.35 25.57
CA GLY A 276 27.60 1.09 25.84
C GLY A 276 28.57 -0.10 25.89
N TRP A 277 29.47 -0.18 24.91
CA TRP A 277 30.51 -1.21 24.88
C TRP A 277 31.45 -1.11 26.09
N ALA A 278 31.93 0.09 26.41
CA ALA A 278 32.82 0.30 27.57
C ALA A 278 32.15 -0.09 28.89
N VAL A 279 30.93 0.35 29.12
CA VAL A 279 30.14 -0.03 30.30
C VAL A 279 29.99 -1.54 30.39
N PHE A 280 29.66 -2.19 29.27
CA PHE A 280 29.55 -3.64 29.18
C PHE A 280 30.87 -4.33 29.58
N GLN A 281 32.00 -3.89 29.01
CA GLN A 281 33.32 -4.46 29.32
C GLN A 281 33.72 -4.27 30.79
N VAL A 282 33.43 -3.10 31.36
CA VAL A 282 33.67 -2.86 32.80
C VAL A 282 32.87 -3.85 33.64
N PHE A 283 31.58 -4.03 33.39
CA PHE A 283 30.78 -5.01 34.14
C PHE A 283 31.26 -6.45 33.94
N GLN A 284 31.73 -6.79 32.74
CA GLN A 284 32.29 -8.11 32.46
C GLN A 284 33.59 -8.36 33.25
N VAL A 285 34.47 -7.35 33.36
CA VAL A 285 35.67 -7.42 34.18
C VAL A 285 35.31 -7.52 35.66
N VAL A 286 34.33 -6.74 36.14
CA VAL A 286 33.83 -6.83 37.52
C VAL A 286 33.26 -8.22 37.81
N CYS A 287 32.49 -8.79 36.87
CA CYS A 287 31.98 -10.16 36.98
C CYS A 287 33.13 -11.18 37.06
N LEU A 288 34.16 -11.03 36.23
CA LEU A 288 35.35 -11.89 36.26
C LEU A 288 36.09 -11.81 37.60
N ALA A 289 36.35 -10.59 38.09
CA ALA A 289 37.01 -10.39 39.38
C ALA A 289 36.18 -10.96 40.53
N PHE A 290 34.86 -10.74 40.53
CA PHE A 290 33.96 -11.25 41.56
C PHE A 290 33.87 -12.79 41.55
N THR A 291 33.68 -13.41 40.39
CA THR A 291 33.65 -14.86 40.28
C THR A 291 35.01 -15.50 40.55
N GLY A 292 36.11 -14.88 40.12
CA GLY A 292 37.47 -15.27 40.48
C GLY A 292 37.72 -15.26 41.99
N TYR A 293 37.30 -14.20 42.70
CA TYR A 293 37.36 -14.12 44.15
C TYR A 293 36.56 -15.23 44.84
N LEU A 294 35.33 -15.52 44.33
CA LEU A 294 34.51 -16.64 44.85
C LEU A 294 35.18 -18.00 44.64
N ALA A 295 35.84 -18.19 43.51
CA ALA A 295 36.59 -19.42 43.21
C ALA A 295 37.80 -19.59 44.16
N LEU A 296 38.58 -18.53 44.40
CA LEU A 296 39.65 -18.52 45.37
C LEU A 296 39.18 -18.84 46.80
N ARG A 297 37.94 -18.45 47.13
CA ARG A 297 37.31 -18.79 48.42
C ARG A 297 36.69 -20.20 48.45
N GLY A 298 36.81 -20.97 47.37
CA GLY A 298 36.25 -22.33 47.26
C GLY A 298 34.72 -22.38 47.21
N ARG A 299 34.03 -21.25 46.92
CA ARG A 299 32.55 -21.18 46.86
C ARG A 299 32.00 -21.58 45.49
N ILE A 300 32.81 -21.54 44.46
CA ILE A 300 32.50 -21.99 43.08
C ILE A 300 33.76 -22.70 42.53
N MET A 301 33.57 -23.51 41.50
CA MET A 301 34.69 -24.19 40.82
C MET A 301 35.34 -23.26 39.78
N ALA A 302 36.59 -23.56 39.40
CA ALA A 302 37.35 -22.73 38.45
C ALA A 302 36.66 -22.60 37.07
N GLY A 303 36.10 -23.69 36.55
CA GLY A 303 35.37 -23.67 35.31
C GLY A 303 34.06 -22.88 35.37
N ASP A 304 33.45 -22.73 36.54
CA ASP A 304 32.21 -21.95 36.65
C ASP A 304 32.46 -20.44 36.39
N ILE A 305 33.69 -19.96 36.45
CA ILE A 305 34.05 -18.58 36.06
C ILE A 305 33.68 -18.35 34.59
N THR A 306 34.05 -19.28 33.72
CA THR A 306 33.76 -19.16 32.28
C THR A 306 32.24 -19.28 31.97
N LEU A 307 31.53 -20.12 32.71
CA LEU A 307 30.09 -20.24 32.64
C LEU A 307 29.41 -18.90 32.98
N TYR A 308 29.74 -18.29 34.11
CA TYR A 308 29.13 -17.03 34.53
C TYR A 308 29.51 -15.87 33.59
N GLN A 309 30.74 -15.84 33.06
CA GLN A 309 31.14 -14.88 32.04
C GLN A 309 30.27 -15.00 30.77
N SER A 310 30.07 -16.20 30.28
CA SER A 310 29.27 -16.45 29.08
C SER A 310 27.80 -16.08 29.28
N TYR A 311 27.20 -16.44 30.42
CA TYR A 311 25.82 -16.09 30.71
C TYR A 311 25.61 -14.60 31.00
N PHE A 312 26.57 -13.98 31.66
CA PHE A 312 26.55 -12.53 31.86
C PHE A 312 26.59 -11.78 30.53
N ALA A 313 27.48 -12.17 29.62
CA ALA A 313 27.56 -11.63 28.27
C ALA A 313 26.22 -11.83 27.52
N THR A 314 25.61 -13.01 27.64
CA THR A 314 24.31 -13.30 27.04
C THR A 314 23.24 -12.35 27.58
N VAL A 315 23.09 -12.20 28.88
CA VAL A 315 22.08 -11.32 29.50
C VAL A 315 22.24 -9.88 29.03
N VAL A 316 23.45 -9.33 29.03
CA VAL A 316 23.68 -7.94 28.61
C VAL A 316 23.44 -7.74 27.13
N ASN A 317 23.82 -8.71 26.28
CA ASN A 317 23.52 -8.66 24.86
C ASN A 317 22.01 -8.68 24.59
N GLN A 318 21.22 -9.45 25.34
CA GLN A 318 19.76 -9.46 25.21
C GLN A 318 19.13 -8.13 25.68
N VAL A 319 19.68 -7.51 26.75
CA VAL A 319 19.24 -6.17 27.18
C VAL A 319 19.49 -5.13 26.08
N SER A 320 20.64 -5.19 25.42
CA SER A 320 20.96 -4.33 24.28
C SER A 320 19.98 -4.55 23.11
N ALA A 321 19.65 -5.81 22.82
CA ALA A 321 18.70 -6.16 21.79
C ALA A 321 17.29 -5.58 22.05
N ILE A 322 16.82 -5.53 23.29
CA ILE A 322 15.53 -4.89 23.64
C ILE A 322 15.53 -3.43 23.19
N VAL A 323 16.61 -2.68 23.46
CA VAL A 323 16.69 -1.26 23.12
C VAL A 323 16.62 -1.03 21.61
N THR A 324 17.26 -1.90 20.82
CA THR A 324 17.26 -1.81 19.34
C THR A 324 15.92 -2.19 18.72
N LEU A 325 15.10 -3.00 19.40
CA LEU A 325 13.76 -3.40 18.92
C LEU A 325 12.72 -2.29 19.06
N LEU A 326 12.85 -1.38 20.02
CA LEU A 326 11.82 -0.39 20.30
C LEU A 326 11.43 0.50 19.12
N PRO A 327 12.35 1.03 18.28
CA PRO A 327 11.99 1.80 17.09
C PRO A 327 11.19 0.97 16.06
N THR A 328 11.56 -0.29 15.88
CA THR A 328 10.87 -1.20 14.95
C THR A 328 9.44 -1.50 15.43
N ILE A 329 9.27 -1.71 16.73
CA ILE A 329 7.96 -1.90 17.34
C ILE A 329 7.09 -0.65 17.16
N ALA A 330 7.64 0.54 17.45
CA ALA A 330 6.92 1.80 17.30
C ALA A 330 6.46 2.03 15.85
N LYS A 331 7.37 1.84 14.88
CA LYS A 331 7.06 1.95 13.45
C LYS A 331 5.99 0.95 13.01
N GLY A 332 6.10 -0.29 13.45
CA GLY A 332 5.14 -1.34 13.09
C GLY A 332 3.76 -1.07 13.67
N ILE A 333 3.65 -0.56 14.91
CA ILE A 333 2.38 -0.14 15.52
C ILE A 333 1.74 1.01 14.72
N GLU A 334 2.53 1.98 14.30
CA GLU A 334 2.07 3.08 13.44
C GLU A 334 1.52 2.54 12.11
N SER A 335 2.22 1.59 11.48
CA SER A 335 1.76 0.95 10.24
C SER A 335 0.50 0.10 10.42
N VAL A 336 0.32 -0.59 11.57
CA VAL A 336 -0.97 -1.25 11.90
C VAL A 336 -2.10 -0.24 11.93
N ASN A 337 -1.91 0.92 12.57
CA ASN A 337 -2.93 1.97 12.62
C ASN A 337 -3.20 2.58 11.24
N SER A 338 -2.14 2.86 10.46
CA SER A 338 -2.24 3.38 9.09
C SER A 338 -3.03 2.47 8.16
N ILE A 339 -2.83 1.15 8.23
CA ILE A 339 -3.63 0.16 7.52
C ILE A 339 -5.08 0.16 8.02
N GLY A 340 -5.27 0.30 9.33
CA GLY A 340 -6.58 0.38 9.97
C GLY A 340 -7.43 1.55 9.46
N GLU A 341 -6.82 2.71 9.17
CA GLU A 341 -7.52 3.85 8.56
C GLU A 341 -8.20 3.48 7.24
N VAL A 342 -7.52 2.69 6.38
CA VAL A 342 -8.09 2.25 5.10
C VAL A 342 -9.13 1.15 5.30
N LEU A 343 -8.79 0.10 6.05
CA LEU A 343 -9.68 -1.06 6.22
C LEU A 343 -10.99 -0.72 6.94
N LEU A 344 -10.95 0.26 7.86
CA LEU A 344 -12.11 0.70 8.64
C LEU A 344 -12.79 1.94 8.08
N SER A 345 -12.32 2.47 6.93
CA SER A 345 -12.99 3.61 6.29
C SER A 345 -14.44 3.26 5.97
N GLU A 346 -15.35 4.16 6.36
CA GLU A 346 -16.79 4.07 6.08
C GLU A 346 -17.15 4.65 4.71
N ASP A 347 -16.18 5.32 4.05
CA ASP A 347 -16.36 5.95 2.74
C ASP A 347 -16.31 4.90 1.64
N VAL A 348 -17.30 4.02 1.63
CA VAL A 348 -17.45 2.93 0.65
C VAL A 348 -18.69 3.14 -0.19
N GLU A 349 -18.61 2.72 -1.46
CA GLU A 349 -19.77 2.66 -2.32
C GLU A 349 -20.70 1.54 -1.83
N GLN A 350 -21.90 1.93 -1.41
CA GLN A 350 -22.90 0.98 -0.88
C GLN A 350 -23.76 0.44 -2.02
N ASN A 351 -23.55 -0.82 -2.37
CA ASN A 351 -24.32 -1.50 -3.42
C ASN A 351 -25.12 -2.70 -2.88
N GLU A 352 -24.74 -3.24 -1.72
CA GLU A 352 -25.37 -4.44 -1.15
C GLU A 352 -26.80 -4.17 -0.71
N GLY A 353 -27.71 -5.06 -1.10
CA GLY A 353 -29.14 -4.96 -0.77
C GLY A 353 -29.94 -3.95 -1.59
N LYS A 354 -29.31 -3.27 -2.57
CA LYS A 354 -29.97 -2.36 -3.48
C LYS A 354 -30.55 -3.07 -4.70
N LYS A 355 -31.45 -2.40 -5.42
CA LYS A 355 -32.10 -2.92 -6.63
C LYS A 355 -31.07 -3.19 -7.72
N GLN A 356 -31.02 -4.41 -8.22
CA GLN A 356 -30.24 -4.78 -9.38
C GLN A 356 -31.00 -4.43 -10.66
N LEU A 357 -30.31 -3.87 -11.64
CA LEU A 357 -30.85 -3.58 -12.97
C LEU A 357 -30.38 -4.67 -13.93
N GLU A 358 -31.32 -5.36 -14.55
CA GLU A 358 -31.04 -6.34 -15.61
C GLU A 358 -31.01 -5.66 -16.99
N ASP A 359 -31.93 -4.71 -17.22
CA ASP A 359 -32.01 -3.90 -18.41
C ASP A 359 -32.00 -2.42 -18.07
N VAL A 360 -31.40 -1.61 -18.93
CA VAL A 360 -31.33 -0.15 -18.84
C VAL A 360 -31.76 0.45 -20.17
N THR A 361 -32.72 1.39 -20.15
CA THR A 361 -33.12 2.14 -21.35
C THR A 361 -32.34 3.43 -21.52
N GLY A 362 -31.87 4.00 -20.40
CA GLY A 362 -31.03 5.18 -20.40
C GLY A 362 -31.78 6.50 -20.35
N THR A 363 -33.01 6.53 -19.83
CA THR A 363 -33.73 7.79 -19.57
C THR A 363 -33.25 8.38 -18.24
N PHE A 364 -32.89 9.68 -18.24
CA PHE A 364 -32.45 10.37 -17.01
C PHE A 364 -33.34 11.56 -16.67
N ASP A 365 -33.69 11.67 -15.38
CA ASP A 365 -34.39 12.81 -14.82
C ASP A 365 -33.60 13.36 -13.64
N PHE A 366 -33.19 14.63 -13.73
CA PHE A 366 -32.62 15.38 -12.64
C PHE A 366 -33.71 16.28 -12.06
N GLU A 367 -34.13 15.99 -10.82
CA GLU A 367 -35.19 16.69 -10.13
C GLU A 367 -34.62 17.48 -8.96
N ASP A 368 -34.52 18.78 -9.10
CA ASP A 368 -34.07 19.73 -8.07
C ASP A 368 -32.70 19.37 -7.47
N VAL A 369 -31.76 18.90 -8.32
CA VAL A 369 -30.49 18.32 -7.91
C VAL A 369 -29.52 19.36 -7.39
N SER A 370 -29.05 19.17 -6.15
CA SER A 370 -27.98 19.96 -5.53
C SER A 370 -26.85 19.04 -5.09
N PHE A 371 -25.61 19.51 -5.27
CA PHE A 371 -24.42 18.76 -4.93
C PHE A 371 -23.25 19.69 -4.51
N HIS A 372 -22.51 19.28 -3.47
CA HIS A 372 -21.26 19.94 -3.07
C HIS A 372 -20.15 18.90 -2.80
N TYR A 373 -18.91 19.26 -3.08
CA TYR A 373 -17.77 18.42 -2.69
C TYR A 373 -17.48 18.60 -1.20
N LYS A 374 -17.09 17.53 -0.50
CA LYS A 374 -16.81 17.50 0.96
C LYS A 374 -15.91 18.63 1.46
N ASN A 375 -14.99 19.10 0.60
CA ASN A 375 -14.00 20.15 0.92
C ASN A 375 -14.41 21.55 0.43
N SER A 376 -15.67 21.75 0.00
CA SER A 376 -16.18 23.02 -0.49
C SER A 376 -17.45 23.41 0.24
N ASP A 377 -17.49 24.61 0.80
CA ASP A 377 -18.69 25.17 1.44
C ASP A 377 -19.75 25.66 0.42
N LYS A 378 -19.38 25.72 -0.88
CA LYS A 378 -20.28 26.19 -1.93
C LYS A 378 -20.81 25.02 -2.75
N PRO A 379 -22.12 24.96 -3.02
CA PRO A 379 -22.70 23.97 -3.95
C PRO A 379 -22.11 24.19 -5.34
N VAL A 380 -21.78 23.09 -6.01
CA VAL A 380 -21.31 23.08 -7.40
C VAL A 380 -22.49 22.91 -8.34
N LEU A 381 -23.52 22.17 -7.92
CA LEU A 381 -24.82 22.13 -8.58
C LEU A 381 -25.88 22.62 -7.60
N ASN A 382 -26.80 23.44 -8.10
CA ASN A 382 -27.79 24.11 -7.29
C ASN A 382 -29.14 24.09 -8.00
N HIS A 383 -30.08 23.29 -7.49
CA HIS A 383 -31.42 23.11 -8.05
C HIS A 383 -31.45 22.79 -9.57
N LEU A 384 -30.54 21.90 -10.00
CA LEU A 384 -30.45 21.48 -11.40
C LEU A 384 -31.66 20.62 -11.77
N ASN A 385 -32.36 21.05 -12.82
CA ASN A 385 -33.44 20.28 -13.45
C ASN A 385 -33.07 19.99 -14.89
N LEU A 386 -33.08 18.70 -15.30
CA LEU A 386 -32.72 18.27 -16.62
C LEU A 386 -33.43 16.95 -16.95
N HIS A 387 -34.00 16.83 -18.15
CA HIS A 387 -34.62 15.61 -18.64
C HIS A 387 -33.92 15.15 -19.90
N VAL A 388 -33.49 13.89 -19.96
CA VAL A 388 -32.81 13.28 -21.10
C VAL A 388 -33.55 11.99 -21.49
N LYS A 389 -34.01 11.92 -22.72
CA LYS A 389 -34.75 10.76 -23.23
C LYS A 389 -33.80 9.65 -23.68
N GLN A 390 -34.33 8.43 -23.75
CA GLN A 390 -33.64 7.31 -24.35
C GLN A 390 -33.12 7.64 -25.75
N GLY A 391 -31.86 7.34 -26.01
CA GLY A 391 -31.20 7.54 -27.31
C GLY A 391 -30.89 9.00 -27.66
N GLU A 392 -31.14 9.96 -26.76
CA GLU A 392 -30.89 11.38 -26.98
C GLU A 392 -29.44 11.72 -26.64
N THR A 393 -28.80 12.50 -27.48
CA THR A 393 -27.45 13.06 -27.23
C THR A 393 -27.59 14.48 -26.66
N ILE A 394 -27.10 14.67 -25.43
CA ILE A 394 -27.10 15.97 -24.76
C ILE A 394 -25.69 16.55 -24.63
N ALA A 395 -25.48 17.76 -25.11
CA ALA A 395 -24.25 18.52 -24.92
C ALA A 395 -24.31 19.43 -23.68
N LEU A 396 -23.40 19.23 -22.72
CA LEU A 396 -23.23 20.09 -21.57
C LEU A 396 -22.24 21.22 -21.92
N VAL A 397 -22.69 22.47 -21.89
CA VAL A 397 -21.93 23.65 -22.25
C VAL A 397 -21.92 24.63 -21.08
N GLY A 398 -20.87 25.41 -20.91
CA GLY A 398 -20.75 26.39 -19.83
C GLY A 398 -19.30 26.76 -19.56
N GLU A 399 -19.07 27.77 -18.75
CA GLU A 399 -17.71 28.19 -18.33
C GLU A 399 -16.99 27.09 -17.54
N SER A 400 -15.66 27.24 -17.37
CA SER A 400 -14.90 26.35 -16.50
C SER A 400 -15.42 26.48 -15.06
N GLY A 401 -15.70 25.35 -14.40
CA GLY A 401 -16.27 25.35 -13.05
C GLY A 401 -17.81 25.41 -12.97
N ALA A 402 -18.53 25.51 -14.09
CA ALA A 402 -20.01 25.57 -14.10
C ALA A 402 -20.73 24.27 -13.66
N GLY A 403 -19.97 23.19 -13.37
CA GLY A 403 -20.54 21.93 -12.87
C GLY A 403 -20.69 20.81 -13.94
N LYS A 404 -20.20 21.00 -15.17
CA LYS A 404 -20.32 20.01 -16.27
C LYS A 404 -19.81 18.61 -15.91
N SER A 405 -18.57 18.51 -15.47
CA SER A 405 -17.97 17.23 -15.05
C SER A 405 -18.64 16.64 -13.80
N THR A 406 -19.24 17.49 -12.97
CA THR A 406 -20.03 17.04 -11.81
C THR A 406 -21.32 16.37 -12.26
N VAL A 407 -22.01 16.90 -13.29
CA VAL A 407 -23.17 16.24 -13.89
C VAL A 407 -22.77 14.87 -14.46
N LEU A 408 -21.64 14.77 -15.19
CA LEU A 408 -21.14 13.49 -15.69
C LEU A 408 -20.87 12.50 -14.54
N ASN A 409 -20.26 12.97 -13.45
CA ASN A 409 -19.97 12.12 -12.28
C ASN A 409 -21.25 11.63 -11.58
N LEU A 410 -22.34 12.41 -11.58
CA LEU A 410 -23.65 11.98 -11.10
C LEU A 410 -24.26 10.94 -12.05
N VAL A 411 -24.15 11.12 -13.38
CA VAL A 411 -24.61 10.13 -14.37
C VAL A 411 -23.86 8.80 -14.20
N ILE A 412 -22.53 8.82 -14.01
CA ILE A 412 -21.72 7.61 -13.80
C ILE A 412 -22.04 6.97 -12.43
N GLY A 413 -22.61 7.73 -11.50
CA GLY A 413 -22.81 7.31 -10.13
C GLY A 413 -21.53 7.31 -9.27
N PHE A 414 -20.51 8.10 -9.66
CA PHE A 414 -19.32 8.33 -8.82
C PHE A 414 -19.63 9.22 -7.62
N HIS A 415 -20.62 10.08 -7.79
CA HIS A 415 -21.23 10.90 -6.75
C HIS A 415 -22.74 10.69 -6.73
N LEU A 416 -23.36 10.90 -5.60
CA LEU A 416 -24.80 10.91 -5.42
C LEU A 416 -25.23 12.33 -5.02
N ALA A 417 -26.43 12.75 -5.44
CA ALA A 417 -26.95 14.07 -5.11
C ALA A 417 -27.17 14.25 -3.60
N ASP A 418 -26.79 15.41 -3.06
CA ASP A 418 -27.03 15.77 -1.68
C ASP A 418 -28.49 16.22 -1.45
N GLY A 419 -29.07 16.91 -2.45
CA GLY A 419 -30.46 17.33 -2.48
C GLY A 419 -31.11 16.97 -3.81
N GLY A 420 -32.42 16.81 -3.83
CA GLY A 420 -33.15 16.37 -5.01
C GLY A 420 -32.92 14.90 -5.37
N LYS A 421 -33.14 14.52 -6.63
CA LYS A 421 -32.97 13.14 -7.11
C LYS A 421 -32.41 13.10 -8.51
N VAL A 422 -31.57 12.11 -8.78
CA VAL A 422 -31.20 11.68 -10.13
C VAL A 422 -31.86 10.33 -10.36
N LEU A 423 -32.78 10.27 -11.30
CA LEU A 423 -33.51 9.06 -11.65
C LEU A 423 -32.96 8.47 -12.95
N LEU A 424 -32.70 7.17 -12.95
CA LEU A 424 -32.39 6.36 -14.12
C LEU A 424 -33.58 5.42 -14.41
N ASP A 425 -34.23 5.59 -15.53
CA ASP A 425 -35.43 4.82 -15.89
C ASP A 425 -36.49 4.83 -14.75
N GLY A 426 -36.66 6.01 -14.12
CA GLY A 426 -37.57 6.21 -12.98
C GLY A 426 -37.08 5.68 -11.63
N ASN A 427 -35.89 5.11 -11.55
CA ASN A 427 -35.31 4.62 -10.29
C ASN A 427 -34.26 5.61 -9.76
N ASP A 428 -34.35 5.97 -8.46
CA ASP A 428 -33.35 6.83 -7.83
C ASP A 428 -31.98 6.14 -7.80
N MET A 429 -30.94 6.82 -8.27
CA MET A 429 -29.56 6.30 -8.30
C MET A 429 -29.03 5.90 -6.92
N ARG A 430 -29.62 6.42 -5.84
CA ARG A 430 -29.28 6.04 -4.46
C ARG A 430 -29.81 4.66 -4.07
N GLU A 431 -30.82 4.14 -4.77
CA GLU A 431 -31.53 2.89 -4.45
C GLU A 431 -31.11 1.71 -5.33
N ILE A 432 -30.31 1.96 -6.40
CA ILE A 432 -29.85 0.93 -7.32
C ILE A 432 -28.44 0.45 -7.00
N ASP A 433 -28.13 -0.81 -7.35
CA ASP A 433 -26.77 -1.34 -7.36
C ASP A 433 -26.03 -0.78 -8.58
N LEU A 434 -25.20 0.24 -8.35
CA LEU A 434 -24.46 0.94 -9.40
C LEU A 434 -23.52 0.03 -10.20
N ARG A 435 -23.11 -1.11 -9.66
CA ARG A 435 -22.30 -2.10 -10.39
C ARG A 435 -23.08 -2.75 -11.54
N THR A 436 -24.39 -2.97 -11.34
CA THR A 436 -25.26 -3.50 -12.39
C THR A 436 -25.52 -2.46 -13.46
N TYR A 437 -25.84 -1.22 -13.08
CA TYR A 437 -25.99 -0.10 -14.03
C TYR A 437 -24.72 0.13 -14.87
N ARG A 438 -23.53 0.14 -14.26
CA ARG A 438 -22.26 0.40 -14.96
C ARG A 438 -21.89 -0.67 -16.00
N LYS A 439 -22.57 -1.82 -16.05
CA LYS A 439 -22.43 -2.77 -17.15
C LYS A 439 -23.02 -2.21 -18.45
N HIS A 440 -24.03 -1.37 -18.35
CA HIS A 440 -24.73 -0.71 -19.42
C HIS A 440 -24.18 0.69 -19.76
N LEU A 441 -23.06 1.07 -19.12
CA LEU A 441 -22.43 2.37 -19.27
C LEU A 441 -21.05 2.24 -19.90
N ALA A 442 -20.71 3.14 -20.83
CA ALA A 442 -19.33 3.36 -21.25
C ALA A 442 -18.91 4.81 -21.05
N VAL A 443 -17.66 4.99 -20.65
CA VAL A 443 -17.07 6.32 -20.41
C VAL A 443 -15.82 6.48 -21.27
N VAL A 444 -15.77 7.57 -22.04
CA VAL A 444 -14.58 8.02 -22.75
C VAL A 444 -14.06 9.30 -22.07
N PRO A 445 -13.02 9.20 -21.24
CA PRO A 445 -12.51 10.34 -20.51
C PRO A 445 -11.68 11.28 -21.40
N GLN A 446 -11.49 12.52 -20.96
CA GLN A 446 -10.65 13.53 -21.60
C GLN A 446 -9.22 13.00 -21.87
N THR A 447 -8.60 12.40 -20.87
CA THR A 447 -7.30 11.75 -20.99
C THR A 447 -7.47 10.24 -21.06
N SER A 448 -7.26 9.67 -22.25
CA SER A 448 -7.38 8.24 -22.48
C SER A 448 -6.21 7.48 -21.88
N ILE A 449 -6.44 6.79 -20.76
CA ILE A 449 -5.46 5.94 -20.09
C ILE A 449 -5.55 4.52 -20.66
N LEU A 450 -4.40 4.00 -21.12
CA LEU A 450 -4.26 2.61 -21.53
C LEU A 450 -3.49 1.83 -20.48
N PHE A 451 -3.91 0.58 -20.26
CA PHE A 451 -3.21 -0.34 -19.35
C PHE A 451 -1.97 -0.91 -20.05
N SER A 452 -0.95 -1.23 -19.27
CA SER A 452 0.20 -1.97 -19.75
C SER A 452 -0.25 -3.36 -20.22
N GLY A 453 -0.15 -3.62 -21.52
CA GLY A 453 -0.66 -4.81 -22.18
C GLY A 453 -0.73 -4.63 -23.69
N THR A 454 -1.41 -5.52 -24.40
CA THR A 454 -1.66 -5.44 -25.83
C THR A 454 -2.82 -4.49 -26.15
N ILE A 455 -2.94 -4.09 -27.41
CA ILE A 455 -4.12 -3.33 -27.89
C ILE A 455 -5.38 -4.16 -27.70
N ARG A 456 -5.33 -5.47 -28.00
CA ARG A 456 -6.42 -6.43 -27.76
C ARG A 456 -6.90 -6.37 -26.32
N GLU A 457 -6.00 -6.57 -25.34
CA GLU A 457 -6.32 -6.53 -23.90
C GLU A 457 -6.92 -5.19 -23.49
N ASN A 458 -6.46 -4.09 -24.09
CA ASN A 458 -7.00 -2.77 -23.82
C ASN A 458 -8.41 -2.57 -24.37
N ILE A 459 -8.72 -3.09 -25.56
CA ILE A 459 -10.07 -2.99 -26.15
C ILE A 459 -11.04 -3.91 -25.41
N THR A 460 -10.66 -5.17 -25.16
CA THR A 460 -11.54 -6.19 -24.56
C THR A 460 -11.59 -6.11 -23.02
N TYR A 461 -11.04 -5.09 -22.41
CA TYR A 461 -10.93 -4.94 -20.95
C TYR A 461 -12.27 -5.18 -20.24
N GLY A 462 -12.28 -6.22 -19.39
CA GLY A 462 -13.46 -6.62 -18.62
C GLY A 462 -14.45 -7.50 -19.40
N ASN A 463 -14.14 -7.89 -20.65
CA ASN A 463 -14.94 -8.82 -21.45
C ASN A 463 -14.04 -9.98 -21.92
N GLU A 464 -14.19 -11.14 -21.28
CA GLU A 464 -13.29 -12.31 -21.50
C GLU A 464 -13.64 -13.13 -22.75
N HIS A 465 -14.84 -12.94 -23.33
CA HIS A 465 -15.39 -13.78 -24.40
C HIS A 465 -15.70 -12.98 -25.67
N VAL A 466 -14.71 -12.22 -26.16
CA VAL A 466 -14.84 -11.45 -27.40
C VAL A 466 -14.27 -12.27 -28.57
N SER A 467 -15.08 -12.50 -29.59
CA SER A 467 -14.63 -13.16 -30.82
C SER A 467 -13.73 -12.24 -31.66
N ASP A 468 -12.87 -12.82 -32.50
CA ASP A 468 -12.04 -12.04 -33.43
C ASP A 468 -12.90 -11.26 -34.47
N GLU A 469 -14.09 -11.75 -34.77
CA GLU A 469 -15.05 -11.06 -35.66
C GLU A 469 -15.60 -9.81 -34.99
N GLU A 470 -16.07 -9.89 -33.75
CA GLU A 470 -16.52 -8.74 -32.95
C GLU A 470 -15.45 -7.70 -32.78
N LEU A 471 -14.21 -8.16 -32.41
CA LEU A 471 -13.06 -7.28 -32.28
C LEU A 471 -12.75 -6.56 -33.60
N GLY A 472 -12.81 -7.28 -34.75
CA GLY A 472 -12.61 -6.72 -36.08
C GLY A 472 -13.66 -5.66 -36.43
N CYS A 473 -14.97 -5.90 -36.11
CA CYS A 473 -16.04 -4.93 -36.30
C CYS A 473 -15.77 -3.64 -35.49
N VAL A 474 -15.37 -3.77 -34.23
CA VAL A 474 -15.08 -2.63 -33.34
C VAL A 474 -13.83 -1.85 -33.79
N ILE A 475 -12.77 -2.53 -34.23
CA ILE A 475 -11.57 -1.90 -34.79
C ILE A 475 -11.93 -1.04 -36.00
N LYS A 476 -12.79 -1.55 -36.90
CA LYS A 476 -13.27 -0.81 -38.06
C LYS A 476 -14.14 0.38 -37.65
N ALA A 477 -15.08 0.18 -36.73
CA ALA A 477 -15.97 1.23 -36.23
C ALA A 477 -15.23 2.37 -35.51
N ALA A 478 -14.12 2.06 -34.88
CA ALA A 478 -13.24 3.03 -34.20
C ALA A 478 -12.16 3.62 -35.13
N ASN A 479 -12.19 3.38 -36.43
CA ASN A 479 -11.18 3.85 -37.40
C ASN A 479 -9.73 3.46 -37.02
N LEU A 480 -9.54 2.21 -36.56
CA LEU A 480 -8.22 1.69 -36.12
C LEU A 480 -7.58 0.74 -37.14
N THR A 481 -8.21 0.41 -38.26
CA THR A 481 -7.75 -0.57 -39.26
C THR A 481 -6.33 -0.22 -39.73
N ASP A 482 -6.13 1.02 -40.22
CA ASP A 482 -4.83 1.46 -40.74
C ASP A 482 -3.72 1.40 -39.67
N LEU A 483 -4.08 1.69 -38.40
CA LEU A 483 -3.16 1.54 -37.28
C LEU A 483 -2.76 0.08 -37.09
N MET A 484 -3.73 -0.85 -37.09
CA MET A 484 -3.42 -2.27 -36.92
C MET A 484 -2.55 -2.82 -38.03
N GLU A 485 -2.79 -2.41 -39.28
CA GLU A 485 -1.98 -2.79 -40.44
C GLU A 485 -0.57 -2.20 -40.40
N SER A 486 -0.38 -1.03 -39.81
CA SER A 486 0.92 -0.38 -39.67
C SER A 486 1.80 -0.98 -38.57
N LEU A 487 1.23 -1.74 -37.64
CA LEU A 487 1.92 -2.32 -36.50
C LEU A 487 2.40 -3.75 -36.79
N PRO A 488 3.65 -4.12 -36.44
CA PRO A 488 4.22 -5.44 -36.74
C PRO A 488 3.40 -6.62 -36.20
N ASN A 489 2.75 -6.45 -35.04
CA ASN A 489 1.95 -7.47 -34.37
C ASN A 489 0.45 -7.13 -34.37
N GLY A 490 0.00 -6.17 -35.18
CA GLY A 490 -1.39 -5.74 -35.22
C GLY A 490 -1.98 -5.48 -33.84
N VAL A 491 -3.13 -6.13 -33.54
CA VAL A 491 -3.84 -6.01 -32.27
C VAL A 491 -3.07 -6.53 -31.04
N ASP A 492 -2.09 -7.41 -31.23
CA ASP A 492 -1.28 -7.99 -30.17
C ASP A 492 0.00 -7.16 -29.88
N THR A 493 0.06 -5.95 -30.44
CA THR A 493 1.15 -4.99 -30.14
C THR A 493 1.02 -4.45 -28.72
N MET A 494 2.16 -4.48 -27.99
CA MET A 494 2.27 -3.92 -26.63
C MET A 494 2.27 -2.40 -26.63
N VAL A 495 1.35 -1.77 -25.92
CA VAL A 495 1.19 -0.30 -25.89
C VAL A 495 2.17 0.43 -24.96
N GLY A 496 2.86 -0.29 -24.05
CA GLY A 496 3.75 0.28 -23.05
C GLY A 496 3.01 0.95 -21.88
N GLU A 497 3.77 1.58 -20.97
CA GLU A 497 3.17 2.29 -19.84
C GLU A 497 2.31 3.46 -20.31
N HIS A 498 1.07 3.53 -19.84
CA HIS A 498 0.08 4.55 -20.20
C HIS A 498 -0.10 4.79 -21.71
N GLY A 499 0.30 3.82 -22.56
CA GLY A 499 0.21 3.97 -24.03
C GLY A 499 1.26 4.91 -24.61
N GLY A 500 2.41 5.08 -23.98
CA GLY A 500 3.44 6.04 -24.36
C GLY A 500 4.03 5.86 -25.76
N LYS A 501 3.78 4.71 -26.40
CA LYS A 501 4.20 4.43 -27.80
C LYS A 501 3.19 4.91 -28.85
N LEU A 502 2.01 5.37 -28.43
CA LEU A 502 0.91 5.76 -29.31
C LEU A 502 0.69 7.28 -29.28
N SER A 503 0.21 7.85 -30.39
CA SER A 503 -0.22 9.24 -30.43
C SER A 503 -1.48 9.46 -29.56
N GLY A 504 -1.78 10.71 -29.20
CA GLY A 504 -2.98 11.07 -28.46
C GLY A 504 -4.27 10.58 -29.14
N GLY A 505 -4.38 10.80 -30.44
CA GLY A 505 -5.54 10.37 -31.23
C GLY A 505 -5.65 8.84 -31.36
N GLN A 506 -4.52 8.12 -31.40
CA GLN A 506 -4.52 6.65 -31.40
C GLN A 506 -5.01 6.10 -30.07
N ARG A 507 -4.50 6.64 -28.94
CA ARG A 507 -4.98 6.26 -27.59
C ARG A 507 -6.48 6.49 -27.45
N GLN A 508 -6.97 7.62 -27.95
CA GLN A 508 -8.39 7.97 -27.85
C GLN A 508 -9.27 7.04 -28.66
N ARG A 509 -8.89 6.70 -29.91
CA ARG A 509 -9.63 5.71 -30.71
C ARG A 509 -9.64 4.33 -30.08
N ILE A 510 -8.55 3.91 -29.39
CA ILE A 510 -8.55 2.67 -28.61
C ILE A 510 -9.53 2.75 -27.43
N ALA A 511 -9.63 3.91 -26.76
CA ALA A 511 -10.61 4.11 -25.69
C ALA A 511 -12.05 4.09 -26.22
N ILE A 512 -12.30 4.64 -27.42
CA ILE A 512 -13.60 4.53 -28.10
C ILE A 512 -13.90 3.08 -28.47
N ALA A 513 -12.91 2.32 -28.99
CA ALA A 513 -13.06 0.89 -29.26
C ALA A 513 -13.40 0.09 -27.99
N ARG A 514 -12.77 0.42 -26.84
CA ARG A 514 -13.08 -0.13 -25.52
C ARG A 514 -14.53 0.16 -25.10
N ALA A 515 -15.06 1.32 -25.46
CA ALA A 515 -16.45 1.69 -25.21
C ALA A 515 -17.41 0.92 -26.14
N LEU A 516 -17.08 0.81 -27.43
CA LEU A 516 -17.88 0.12 -28.45
C LEU A 516 -18.06 -1.38 -28.17
N ILE A 517 -16.99 -2.06 -27.74
CA ILE A 517 -17.03 -3.52 -27.49
C ILE A 517 -17.96 -3.91 -26.34
N ARG A 518 -18.32 -2.96 -25.48
CA ARG A 518 -19.25 -3.16 -24.36
C ARG A 518 -20.71 -3.07 -24.78
N ASP A 519 -20.98 -2.53 -25.95
CA ASP A 519 -22.34 -2.25 -26.48
C ASP A 519 -23.26 -1.57 -25.44
N PRO A 520 -22.89 -0.38 -24.94
CA PRO A 520 -23.57 0.27 -23.82
C PRO A 520 -24.84 0.98 -24.27
N GLU A 521 -25.86 1.06 -23.40
CA GLU A 521 -27.07 1.87 -23.61
C GLU A 521 -26.84 3.35 -23.26
N VAL A 522 -25.89 3.62 -22.32
CA VAL A 522 -25.55 4.98 -21.89
C VAL A 522 -24.07 5.27 -22.14
N ILE A 523 -23.78 6.45 -22.66
CA ILE A 523 -22.41 6.89 -22.97
C ILE A 523 -22.15 8.22 -22.28
N VAL A 524 -20.94 8.32 -21.70
CA VAL A 524 -20.42 9.57 -21.13
C VAL A 524 -19.12 9.94 -21.84
N LEU A 525 -19.09 11.12 -22.46
CA LEU A 525 -17.93 11.67 -23.18
C LEU A 525 -17.46 12.94 -22.50
N ASP A 526 -16.24 12.93 -21.95
CA ASP A 526 -15.64 14.11 -21.36
C ASP A 526 -14.56 14.66 -22.29
N GLU A 527 -14.84 15.77 -22.98
CA GLU A 527 -13.93 16.53 -23.85
C GLU A 527 -13.05 15.71 -24.80
N ALA A 528 -13.64 14.74 -25.48
CA ALA A 528 -12.94 13.70 -26.23
C ALA A 528 -12.06 14.18 -27.43
N THR A 529 -11.88 15.48 -27.68
CA THR A 529 -11.20 15.98 -28.89
C THR A 529 -10.19 17.10 -28.67
N SER A 530 -9.75 17.39 -27.45
CA SER A 530 -8.78 18.46 -27.17
C SER A 530 -7.36 18.11 -27.66
N ALA A 531 -6.65 19.10 -28.28
CA ALA A 531 -5.23 19.06 -28.66
C ALA A 531 -4.84 18.02 -29.74
N LEU A 532 -5.68 17.80 -30.78
CA LEU A 532 -5.41 16.85 -31.85
C LEU A 532 -5.22 17.56 -33.21
N ASP A 533 -4.47 16.93 -34.11
CA ASP A 533 -4.39 17.35 -35.50
C ASP A 533 -5.70 17.09 -36.25
N SER A 534 -5.96 17.85 -37.33
CA SER A 534 -7.23 17.85 -38.05
C SER A 534 -7.59 16.48 -38.64
N ILE A 535 -6.60 15.64 -39.00
CA ILE A 535 -6.84 14.30 -39.57
C ILE A 535 -7.30 13.35 -38.45
N SER A 536 -6.58 13.33 -37.34
CA SER A 536 -6.95 12.53 -36.17
C SER A 536 -8.29 12.94 -35.60
N GLU A 537 -8.61 14.24 -35.62
CA GLU A 537 -9.90 14.77 -35.18
C GLU A 537 -11.05 14.20 -36.01
N LYS A 538 -10.94 14.23 -37.35
CA LYS A 538 -11.99 13.68 -38.25
C LYS A 538 -12.23 12.20 -37.95
N LEU A 539 -11.18 11.40 -37.86
CA LEU A 539 -11.29 9.96 -37.56
C LEU A 539 -11.94 9.69 -36.18
N ILE A 540 -11.68 10.54 -35.19
CA ILE A 540 -12.29 10.44 -33.87
C ILE A 540 -13.76 10.84 -33.92
N GLN A 541 -14.12 11.91 -34.63
CA GLN A 541 -15.52 12.32 -34.81
C GLN A 541 -16.36 11.24 -35.49
N GLU A 542 -15.83 10.60 -36.54
CA GLU A 542 -16.49 9.47 -37.18
C GLU A 542 -16.67 8.29 -36.22
N ALA A 543 -15.63 7.96 -35.43
CA ALA A 543 -15.69 6.90 -34.41
C ALA A 543 -16.69 7.21 -33.29
N LEU A 544 -16.76 8.48 -32.84
CA LEU A 544 -17.75 8.94 -31.87
C LEU A 544 -19.16 8.87 -32.43
N GLY A 545 -19.39 9.27 -33.71
CA GLY A 545 -20.68 9.14 -34.39
C GLY A 545 -21.16 7.69 -34.44
N ASN A 546 -20.25 6.72 -34.66
CA ASN A 546 -20.57 5.30 -34.60
C ASN A 546 -20.92 4.85 -33.18
N LEU A 547 -20.21 5.38 -32.17
CA LEU A 547 -20.42 5.05 -30.76
C LEU A 547 -21.77 5.58 -30.26
N THR A 548 -22.12 6.83 -30.54
CA THR A 548 -23.32 7.51 -29.99
C THR A 548 -24.63 7.10 -30.62
N LYS A 549 -24.60 6.51 -31.81
CA LYS A 549 -25.79 6.20 -32.60
C LYS A 549 -26.79 5.32 -31.85
N GLY A 550 -27.99 5.87 -31.59
CA GLY A 550 -29.10 5.17 -30.92
C GLY A 550 -28.91 4.95 -29.42
N ARG A 551 -27.93 5.59 -28.81
CA ARG A 551 -27.58 5.46 -27.37
C ARG A 551 -27.74 6.78 -26.65
N THR A 552 -28.19 6.74 -25.40
CA THR A 552 -28.29 7.95 -24.58
C THR A 552 -26.87 8.45 -24.27
N THR A 553 -26.57 9.69 -24.67
CA THR A 553 -25.20 10.20 -24.62
C THR A 553 -25.10 11.54 -23.91
N PHE A 554 -24.23 11.63 -22.89
CA PHE A 554 -23.86 12.88 -22.24
C PHE A 554 -22.48 13.30 -22.71
N ILE A 555 -22.35 14.51 -23.25
CA ILE A 555 -21.09 15.03 -23.80
C ILE A 555 -20.74 16.35 -23.15
N VAL A 556 -19.58 16.49 -22.55
CA VAL A 556 -19.00 17.81 -22.27
C VAL A 556 -18.31 18.30 -23.53
N ALA A 557 -18.89 19.32 -24.15
CA ALA A 557 -18.45 19.79 -25.46
C ALA A 557 -17.79 21.17 -25.35
N HIS A 558 -16.57 21.28 -25.90
CA HIS A 558 -15.83 22.53 -26.09
C HIS A 558 -15.70 22.92 -27.56
N ARG A 559 -16.08 22.01 -28.50
CA ARG A 559 -16.01 22.26 -29.95
C ARG A 559 -17.38 22.41 -30.56
N LEU A 560 -17.47 23.36 -31.47
CA LEU A 560 -18.73 23.73 -32.14
C LEU A 560 -19.35 22.57 -32.94
N SER A 561 -18.52 21.73 -33.60
CA SER A 561 -18.99 20.55 -34.32
C SER A 561 -19.75 19.59 -33.40
N THR A 562 -19.19 19.25 -32.28
CA THR A 562 -19.80 18.35 -31.28
C THR A 562 -21.08 18.93 -30.68
N ILE A 563 -21.12 20.25 -30.45
CA ILE A 563 -22.30 20.94 -29.91
C ILE A 563 -23.44 20.95 -30.95
N ARG A 564 -23.10 21.12 -32.22
CA ARG A 564 -24.09 21.21 -33.30
C ARG A 564 -24.77 19.86 -33.61
N ASP A 565 -24.01 18.78 -33.42
CA ASP A 565 -24.49 17.42 -33.74
C ASP A 565 -25.30 16.82 -32.56
N ALA A 566 -25.38 17.49 -31.40
CA ALA A 566 -26.20 17.07 -30.27
C ALA A 566 -27.69 17.37 -30.48
N ASP A 567 -28.57 16.45 -30.04
CA ASP A 567 -30.02 16.62 -30.10
C ASP A 567 -30.48 17.78 -29.21
N LYS A 568 -29.88 17.92 -28.03
CA LYS A 568 -30.15 18.99 -27.09
C LYS A 568 -28.84 19.53 -26.47
N ILE A 569 -28.90 20.78 -26.09
CA ILE A 569 -27.80 21.48 -25.38
C ILE A 569 -28.34 21.95 -24.04
N ALA A 570 -27.63 21.64 -22.96
CA ALA A 570 -27.86 22.18 -21.63
C ALA A 570 -26.74 23.17 -21.31
N VAL A 571 -27.08 24.43 -21.13
CA VAL A 571 -26.15 25.48 -20.75
C VAL A 571 -26.12 25.60 -19.24
N LEU A 572 -24.96 25.35 -18.67
CA LEU A 572 -24.74 25.43 -17.21
C LEU A 572 -24.04 26.74 -16.85
N ALA A 573 -24.62 27.45 -15.90
CA ALA A 573 -24.00 28.62 -15.27
C ALA A 573 -24.30 28.60 -13.78
N ASP A 574 -23.27 28.85 -12.95
CA ASP A 574 -23.36 28.88 -11.49
C ASP A 574 -24.10 27.67 -10.87
N GLY A 575 -23.90 26.49 -11.46
CA GLY A 575 -24.51 25.24 -10.99
C GLY A 575 -25.97 25.02 -11.40
N HIS A 576 -26.56 25.93 -12.21
CA HIS A 576 -27.92 25.81 -12.73
C HIS A 576 -27.92 25.51 -14.23
N CYS A 577 -28.97 24.86 -14.73
CA CYS A 577 -29.25 24.80 -16.16
C CYS A 577 -30.04 26.07 -16.53
N VAL A 578 -29.36 27.04 -17.16
CA VAL A 578 -29.96 28.34 -17.52
C VAL A 578 -30.67 28.32 -18.86
N GLU A 579 -30.22 27.49 -19.78
CA GLU A 579 -30.84 27.30 -21.11
C GLU A 579 -30.82 25.82 -21.48
N TYR A 580 -31.91 25.38 -22.13
CA TYR A 580 -32.06 24.00 -22.61
C TYR A 580 -32.84 23.99 -23.89
N GLY A 581 -32.30 23.40 -24.96
CA GLY A 581 -32.95 23.36 -26.28
C GLY A 581 -32.05 22.83 -27.38
N THR A 582 -32.54 22.85 -28.63
CA THR A 582 -31.73 22.54 -29.80
C THR A 582 -30.76 23.69 -30.12
N PHE A 583 -29.79 23.43 -30.98
CA PHE A 583 -28.83 24.43 -31.42
C PHE A 583 -29.53 25.66 -32.05
N GLU A 584 -30.53 25.43 -32.93
CA GLU A 584 -31.27 26.47 -33.60
C GLU A 584 -32.12 27.30 -32.61
N GLU A 585 -32.80 26.62 -31.66
CA GLU A 585 -33.60 27.29 -30.62
C GLU A 585 -32.77 28.25 -29.79
N LEU A 586 -31.60 27.78 -29.28
CA LEU A 586 -30.73 28.58 -28.41
C LEU A 586 -30.03 29.72 -29.17
N MET A 587 -29.69 29.51 -30.44
CA MET A 587 -29.16 30.59 -31.28
C MET A 587 -30.19 31.67 -31.56
N ALA A 588 -31.47 31.32 -31.72
CA ALA A 588 -32.59 32.25 -31.95
C ALA A 588 -32.90 33.04 -30.68
N GLN A 589 -32.75 32.46 -29.48
CA GLN A 589 -33.00 33.14 -28.18
C GLN A 589 -31.98 34.24 -27.87
N LYS A 590 -30.78 34.21 -28.49
CA LYS A 590 -29.67 35.16 -28.25
C LYS A 590 -29.30 35.29 -26.78
N GLY A 591 -29.40 34.19 -26.02
CA GLY A 591 -29.10 34.13 -24.59
C GLY A 591 -27.62 33.87 -24.29
N GLU A 592 -27.37 33.13 -23.22
CA GLU A 592 -26.01 32.79 -22.75
C GLU A 592 -25.24 31.92 -23.74
N PHE A 593 -25.92 30.94 -24.35
CA PHE A 593 -25.34 30.09 -25.40
C PHE A 593 -24.85 30.90 -26.60
N TYR A 594 -25.67 31.84 -27.05
CA TYR A 594 -25.31 32.75 -28.15
C TYR A 594 -24.10 33.58 -27.81
N ARG A 595 -24.05 34.14 -26.62
CA ARG A 595 -22.90 34.95 -26.13
C ARG A 595 -21.61 34.13 -26.10
N MET A 596 -21.64 32.92 -25.52
CA MET A 596 -20.49 32.03 -25.47
C MET A 596 -19.98 31.70 -26.88
N LYS A 597 -20.90 31.46 -27.82
CA LYS A 597 -20.53 31.18 -29.21
C LYS A 597 -19.86 32.37 -29.89
N MET A 598 -20.37 33.59 -29.69
CA MET A 598 -19.81 34.77 -30.32
C MET A 598 -18.41 35.14 -29.79
N ILE A 599 -18.07 34.72 -28.59
CA ILE A 599 -16.72 34.89 -28.02
C ILE A 599 -15.73 33.85 -28.60
N GLN A 600 -16.21 32.66 -28.98
CA GLN A 600 -15.38 31.57 -29.54
C GLN A 600 -15.20 31.67 -31.08
N SER A 601 -15.97 32.50 -31.76
CA SER A 601 -15.89 32.74 -33.22
C SER A 601 -14.96 33.90 -33.51
#